data_d2664937bf426544caface3fca235cfd
#
_entry.id   d2664937bf426544caface3fca235cfd
#
_cell.length_a   1.000
_cell.length_b   1.000
_cell.length_c   1.000
_cell.angle_alpha   90.00
_cell.angle_beta   90.00
_cell.angle_gamma   90.00
#
_symmetry.space_group_name_H-M   'P 1'
#
loop_
_entity.id
_entity.type
_entity.pdbx_description
1 polymer ?
#
loop_
_entity_poly.entity_id
_entity_poly.type
_entity_poly.pdbx_seq_one_letter_code
_entity_poly.pdbx_strand_id
1 'polypeptide(L)'
;MIGNSTTLRVVTTKPDSSIEFYKDVSVMNHVLNEYILPSKLVAVTRKADDGLTVTTTLNFASKACMNEFLTDPVIKEFGKAKKEYNIQHNISNKTEAVNE
;
A
#
# COMPACT_ATOMS: atom_id res chain seq x y z
N MET A 1 2.22 21.51 -6.63
CA MET A 1 1.54 21.66 -5.33
C MET A 1 1.29 20.30 -4.71
N ILE A 2 1.60 20.18 -3.42
CA ILE A 2 1.48 18.91 -2.70
C ILE A 2 0.05 18.38 -2.71
N GLY A 3 -0.94 19.27 -2.61
CA GLY A 3 -2.35 18.87 -2.57
C GLY A 3 -2.88 18.22 -3.84
N ASN A 4 -2.10 18.25 -4.92
CA ASN A 4 -2.51 17.68 -6.21
C ASN A 4 -1.90 16.30 -6.47
N SER A 5 -1.11 15.78 -5.52
CA SER A 5 -0.50 14.46 -5.70
C SER A 5 -1.57 13.37 -5.76
N THR A 6 -1.44 12.47 -6.73
CA THR A 6 -2.29 11.29 -6.87
C THR A 6 -1.46 10.00 -6.76
N THR A 7 -0.23 10.11 -6.27
CA THR A 7 0.66 8.98 -6.11
C THR A 7 1.08 8.84 -4.65
N LEU A 8 0.93 7.63 -4.12
CA LEU A 8 1.41 7.28 -2.78
C LEU A 8 2.51 6.24 -2.90
N ARG A 9 3.52 6.37 -2.04
CA ARG A 9 4.58 5.36 -1.93
C ARG A 9 4.55 4.77 -0.54
N VAL A 10 4.47 3.43 -0.47
CA VAL A 10 4.48 2.69 0.79
C VAL A 10 5.77 1.88 0.84
N VAL A 11 6.61 2.15 1.85
CA VAL A 11 7.86 1.45 2.05
C VAL A 11 7.74 0.62 3.32
N THR A 12 7.90 -0.69 3.19
CA THR A 12 7.78 -1.63 4.30
C THR A 12 9.09 -2.40 4.43
N THR A 13 9.70 -2.35 5.61
CA THR A 13 10.98 -3.01 5.89
C THR A 13 10.84 -3.95 7.08
N LYS A 14 11.18 -5.22 6.90
CA LYS A 14 11.17 -6.21 7.98
C LYS A 14 12.57 -6.39 8.55
N PRO A 15 12.69 -6.80 9.85
CA PRO A 15 14.01 -6.89 10.50
C PRO A 15 14.85 -8.10 10.07
N ASP A 16 14.20 -9.16 9.58
CA ASP A 16 14.95 -10.31 9.06
C ASP A 16 14.11 -11.12 8.06
N SER A 17 14.78 -12.00 7.32
CA SER A 17 14.17 -12.74 6.23
C SER A 17 13.21 -13.86 6.67
N SER A 18 13.24 -14.24 7.94
CA SER A 18 12.35 -15.28 8.45
C SER A 18 10.92 -14.78 8.69
N ILE A 19 10.74 -13.47 8.73
CA ILE A 19 9.44 -12.85 8.95
C ILE A 19 8.77 -12.58 7.60
N GLU A 20 7.50 -12.94 7.47
CA GLU A 20 6.76 -12.67 6.24
C GLU A 20 6.08 -11.31 6.30
N PHE A 21 5.90 -10.68 5.15
CA PHE A 21 5.10 -9.46 5.05
C PHE A 21 3.63 -9.80 5.24
N TYR A 22 2.89 -8.88 5.88
CA TYR A 22 1.45 -9.04 6.06
C TYR A 22 0.76 -9.13 4.71
N LYS A 23 -0.17 -10.06 4.58
CA LYS A 23 -0.86 -10.32 3.34
C LYS A 23 -2.31 -10.71 3.63
N ASP A 24 -3.24 -10.18 2.84
CA ASP A 24 -4.65 -10.54 2.92
C ASP A 24 -5.18 -10.70 1.50
N VAL A 25 -5.42 -11.94 1.10
CA VAL A 25 -5.83 -12.26 -0.28
C VAL A 25 -7.20 -11.67 -0.61
N SER A 26 -8.13 -11.64 0.34
CA SER A 26 -9.45 -11.07 0.08
C SER A 26 -9.39 -9.57 -0.20
N VAL A 27 -8.50 -8.85 0.52
CA VAL A 27 -8.28 -7.43 0.27
C VAL A 27 -7.58 -7.22 -1.07
N MET A 28 -6.62 -8.06 -1.41
CA MET A 28 -5.94 -7.99 -2.71
C MET A 28 -6.94 -8.15 -3.85
N ASN A 29 -7.88 -9.09 -3.73
CA ASN A 29 -8.93 -9.28 -4.73
C ASN A 29 -9.89 -8.09 -4.78
N HIS A 30 -10.22 -7.50 -3.64
CA HIS A 30 -11.03 -6.28 -3.58
C HIS A 30 -10.36 -5.13 -4.33
N VAL A 31 -9.06 -4.92 -4.09
CA VAL A 31 -8.30 -3.87 -4.77
C VAL A 31 -8.25 -4.13 -6.28
N LEU A 32 -8.01 -5.38 -6.68
CA LEU A 32 -7.99 -5.73 -8.09
C LEU A 32 -9.32 -5.42 -8.76
N ASN A 33 -10.43 -5.87 -8.17
CA ASN A 33 -11.76 -5.77 -8.78
C ASN A 33 -12.33 -4.36 -8.75
N GLU A 34 -12.08 -3.60 -7.67
CA GLU A 34 -12.70 -2.29 -7.46
C GLU A 34 -11.84 -1.12 -7.93
N TYR A 35 -10.53 -1.32 -8.08
CA TYR A 35 -9.61 -0.22 -8.40
C TYR A 35 -8.73 -0.48 -9.61
N ILE A 36 -8.13 -1.66 -9.72
CA ILE A 36 -7.18 -1.93 -10.80
C ILE A 36 -7.89 -2.22 -12.12
N LEU A 37 -8.83 -3.15 -12.13
CA LEU A 37 -9.58 -3.47 -13.35
C LEU A 37 -10.37 -2.29 -13.90
N PRO A 38 -11.01 -1.43 -13.05
CA PRO A 38 -11.66 -0.21 -13.57
C PRO A 38 -10.69 0.91 -13.95
N SER A 39 -9.39 0.69 -13.88
CA SER A 39 -8.35 1.68 -14.20
C SER A 39 -8.32 2.90 -13.28
N LYS A 40 -8.77 2.74 -12.04
CA LYS A 40 -8.69 3.79 -11.02
C LYS A 40 -7.33 3.85 -10.35
N LEU A 41 -6.58 2.75 -10.38
CA LEU A 41 -5.30 2.59 -9.69
C LEU A 41 -4.36 1.71 -10.49
N VAL A 42 -3.10 2.12 -10.58
CA VAL A 42 -2.01 1.26 -11.04
C VAL A 42 -1.04 1.09 -9.87
N ALA A 43 -0.83 -0.14 -9.44
CA ALA A 43 0.06 -0.46 -8.33
C ALA A 43 1.32 -1.15 -8.84
N VAL A 44 2.49 -0.65 -8.42
CA VAL A 44 3.78 -1.24 -8.78
C VAL A 44 4.52 -1.58 -7.50
N THR A 45 4.94 -2.82 -7.36
CA THR A 45 5.67 -3.30 -6.19
C THR A 45 7.08 -3.71 -6.58
N ARG A 46 8.06 -3.23 -5.82
CA ARG A 46 9.48 -3.57 -6.00
C ARG A 46 10.05 -4.10 -4.70
N LYS A 47 10.81 -5.18 -4.79
CA LYS A 47 11.50 -5.76 -3.66
C LYS A 47 12.98 -5.44 -3.76
N ALA A 48 13.58 -5.00 -2.65
CA ALA A 48 15.02 -4.76 -2.59
C ALA A 48 15.80 -6.08 -2.71
N ASP A 49 17.09 -5.98 -3.07
CA ASP A 49 17.94 -7.16 -3.29
C ASP A 49 18.07 -8.04 -2.06
N ASP A 50 18.05 -7.45 -0.86
CA ASP A 50 18.13 -8.21 0.39
C ASP A 50 16.80 -8.89 0.76
N GLY A 51 15.72 -8.60 0.05
CA GLY A 51 14.39 -9.14 0.31
C GLY A 51 13.72 -8.58 1.56
N LEU A 52 14.33 -7.61 2.24
CA LEU A 52 13.81 -7.07 3.50
C LEU A 52 12.92 -5.86 3.31
N THR A 53 13.06 -5.14 2.20
CA THR A 53 12.29 -3.93 1.93
C THR A 53 11.45 -4.09 0.67
N VAL A 54 10.18 -3.76 0.78
CA VAL A 54 9.24 -3.73 -0.35
C VAL A 54 8.70 -2.31 -0.49
N THR A 55 8.78 -1.78 -1.69
CA THR A 55 8.24 -0.46 -2.02
C THR A 55 7.07 -0.65 -2.98
N THR A 56 5.91 -0.18 -2.56
CA THR A 56 4.70 -0.20 -3.40
C THR A 56 4.34 1.23 -3.77
N THR A 57 4.24 1.49 -5.06
CA THR A 57 3.83 2.79 -5.58
C THR A 57 2.40 2.66 -6.09
N LEU A 58 1.51 3.48 -5.54
CA LEU A 58 0.09 3.50 -5.89
C LEU A 58 -0.20 4.76 -6.70
N ASN A 59 -0.45 4.57 -8.00
CA ASN A 59 -0.75 5.67 -8.92
C ASN A 59 -2.25 5.69 -9.18
N PHE A 60 -2.94 6.71 -8.66
CA PHE A 60 -4.38 6.84 -8.84
C PHE A 60 -4.68 7.67 -10.09
N ALA A 61 -5.78 7.32 -10.77
CA ALA A 61 -6.19 8.03 -11.98
C ALA A 61 -6.60 9.48 -11.72
N SER A 62 -7.08 9.78 -10.50
CA SER A 62 -7.50 11.12 -10.11
C SER A 62 -7.46 11.24 -8.58
N LYS A 63 -7.58 12.48 -8.10
CA LYS A 63 -7.69 12.73 -6.66
C LYS A 63 -8.96 12.09 -6.08
N ALA A 64 -10.05 12.07 -6.85
CA ALA A 64 -11.29 11.42 -6.44
C ALA A 64 -11.09 9.91 -6.24
N CYS A 65 -10.37 9.25 -7.15
CA CYS A 65 -10.06 7.83 -7.01
C CYS A 65 -9.19 7.56 -5.78
N MET A 66 -8.21 8.42 -5.53
CA MET A 66 -7.36 8.31 -4.35
C MET A 66 -8.18 8.46 -3.06
N ASN A 67 -9.07 9.43 -3.00
CA ASN A 67 -9.93 9.64 -1.84
C ASN A 67 -10.89 8.46 -1.63
N GLU A 68 -11.43 7.90 -2.70
CA GLU A 68 -12.29 6.72 -2.64
C GLU A 68 -11.53 5.55 -1.99
N PHE A 69 -10.29 5.31 -2.41
CA PHE A 69 -9.43 4.27 -1.86
C PHE A 69 -9.15 4.51 -0.37
N LEU A 70 -8.74 5.72 -0.02
CA LEU A 70 -8.35 6.05 1.36
C LEU A 70 -9.53 6.05 2.34
N THR A 71 -10.76 6.19 1.85
CA THR A 71 -11.95 6.18 2.70
C THR A 71 -12.71 4.84 2.63
N ASP A 72 -12.24 3.89 1.82
CA ASP A 72 -12.85 2.58 1.69
C ASP A 72 -12.73 1.80 3.00
N PRO A 73 -13.85 1.34 3.61
CA PRO A 73 -13.80 0.58 4.86
C PRO A 73 -12.94 -0.68 4.79
N VAL A 74 -12.92 -1.36 3.66
CA VAL A 74 -12.09 -2.57 3.46
C VAL A 74 -10.61 -2.21 3.54
N ILE A 75 -10.22 -1.10 2.92
CA ILE A 75 -8.82 -0.63 2.93
C ILE A 75 -8.43 -0.14 4.33
N LYS A 76 -9.33 0.55 5.02
CA LYS A 76 -9.06 1.02 6.39
C LYS A 76 -8.85 -0.14 7.37
N GLU A 77 -9.68 -1.17 7.28
CA GLU A 77 -9.53 -2.37 8.12
C GLU A 77 -8.24 -3.12 7.80
N PHE A 78 -7.88 -3.22 6.53
CA PHE A 78 -6.61 -3.81 6.12
C PHE A 78 -5.43 -3.03 6.70
N GLY A 79 -5.47 -1.70 6.60
CA GLY A 79 -4.42 -0.85 7.15
C GLY A 79 -4.24 -1.02 8.64
N LYS A 80 -5.35 -1.16 9.37
CA LYS A 80 -5.33 -1.38 10.81
C LYS A 80 -4.73 -2.74 11.16
N ALA A 81 -5.16 -3.80 10.48
CA ALA A 81 -4.64 -5.15 10.71
C ALA A 81 -3.15 -5.23 10.34
N LYS A 82 -2.76 -4.61 9.24
CA LYS A 82 -1.35 -4.55 8.82
C LYS A 82 -0.50 -3.82 9.85
N LYS A 83 -1.00 -2.71 10.40
CA LYS A 83 -0.28 -1.94 11.42
C LYS A 83 -0.04 -2.78 12.67
N GLU A 84 -1.06 -3.50 13.15
CA GLU A 84 -0.94 -4.37 14.31
C GLU A 84 0.07 -5.50 14.08
N TYR A 85 0.00 -6.14 12.93
CA TYR A 85 0.96 -7.17 12.54
C TYR A 85 2.39 -6.61 12.50
N ASN A 86 2.57 -5.45 11.88
CA ASN A 86 3.89 -4.82 11.75
C ASN A 86 4.49 -4.49 13.12
N ILE A 87 3.68 -3.99 14.05
CA ILE A 87 4.15 -3.70 15.41
C ILE A 87 4.61 -4.99 16.11
N GLN A 88 3.84 -6.07 15.98
CA GLN A 88 4.18 -7.36 16.61
C GLN A 88 5.49 -7.94 16.08
N HIS A 89 5.79 -7.70 14.82
CA HIS A 89 6.97 -8.30 14.16
C HIS A 89 8.10 -7.30 13.93
N ASN A 90 8.02 -6.11 14.50
CA ASN A 90 9.03 -5.05 14.36
C ASN A 90 9.28 -4.65 12.89
N ILE A 91 8.23 -4.70 12.08
CA ILE A 91 8.28 -4.28 10.69
C ILE A 91 7.99 -2.79 10.63
N SER A 92 8.87 -2.03 9.97
CA SER A 92 8.63 -0.60 9.76
C SER A 92 7.80 -0.40 8.49
N ASN A 93 6.92 0.59 8.53
CA ASN A 93 6.06 0.92 7.39
C ASN A 93 5.93 2.43 7.30
N LYS A 94 6.20 2.98 6.14
CA LYS A 94 6.11 4.42 5.91
C LYS A 94 5.33 4.67 4.63
N THR A 95 4.33 5.53 4.73
CA THR A 95 3.52 5.95 3.59
C THR A 95 3.74 7.43 3.36
N GLU A 96 4.01 7.82 2.13
CA GLU A 96 4.22 9.22 1.78
C GLU A 96 3.58 9.56 0.44
N ALA A 97 3.15 10.81 0.30
CA ALA A 97 2.68 11.33 -0.98
C ALA A 97 3.91 11.66 -1.84
N VAL A 98 3.87 11.24 -3.09
CA VAL A 98 4.95 11.52 -4.04
C VAL A 98 4.60 12.79 -4.79
N ASN A 99 5.49 13.75 -4.73
CA ASN A 99 5.36 15.01 -5.47
C ASN A 99 5.82 14.80 -6.90
N GLU A 100 4.99 15.19 -7.84
CA GLU A 100 5.31 15.11 -9.25
C GLU A 100 5.39 16.49 -9.90
#